data_7e50f6c6962558e5f5f8be1619b1ad31
#
_entry.id   7e50f6c6962558e5f5f8be1619b1ad31
#
_cell.length_a   1.000
_cell.length_b   1.000
_cell.length_c   1.000
_cell.angle_alpha   90.00
_cell.angle_beta   90.00
_cell.angle_gamma   90.00
#
_symmetry.space_group_name_H-M   'P 1'
#
loop_
_entity.id
_entity.type
_entity.pdbx_description
1 polymer ?
#
loop_
_entity_poly.entity_id
_entity_poly.type
_entity_poly.pdbx_seq_one_letter_code
_entity_poly.pdbx_strand_id
1 'polypeptide(L)'
;FINNTSKNVYKGKESDNKLKNLFDKIKKSRKNNKYDCIIGVSGGVDSSYVAYLLKKYGLSPLAVHVDNGWDSKEAVANIKNICTKLEIDYESHVLDWNEFKDIQLSILRSSIPEVEIPTDIAITGVLHRVASKNNIKYIVGGGNNATEGILPESWFYDPKDSKLLKSIHKKFGSVSIKSFPFFDYKLEIFYKLKN
;
A
#
# COMPACT_ATOMS: atom_id res chain seq x y z
N PHE A 1 -10.36 -23.94 1.22
CA PHE A 1 -9.77 -22.61 1.14
C PHE A 1 -8.56 -22.48 2.07
N ILE A 2 -8.73 -22.65 3.37
CA ILE A 2 -7.65 -22.57 4.39
C ILE A 2 -6.46 -23.50 4.07
N ASN A 3 -6.70 -24.70 3.53
CA ASN A 3 -5.64 -25.65 3.15
C ASN A 3 -4.81 -25.23 1.93
N ASN A 4 -5.31 -24.35 1.06
CA ASN A 4 -4.54 -23.86 -0.08
C ASN A 4 -3.68 -22.64 0.26
N THR A 5 -4.15 -21.75 1.12
CA THR A 5 -3.37 -20.62 1.60
C THR A 5 -2.20 -21.05 2.49
N SER A 6 -2.38 -22.12 3.29
CA SER A 6 -1.30 -22.64 4.16
C SER A 6 -0.12 -23.26 3.39
N LYS A 7 -0.33 -23.72 2.14
CA LYS A 7 0.74 -24.29 1.30
C LYS A 7 1.76 -23.25 0.82
N ASN A 8 1.37 -21.98 0.79
CA ASN A 8 2.22 -20.87 0.35
C ASN A 8 2.90 -20.12 1.51
N VAL A 9 2.70 -20.56 2.75
CA VAL A 9 3.31 -19.96 3.94
C VAL A 9 4.59 -20.71 4.31
N TYR A 10 5.72 -20.04 4.15
CA TYR A 10 7.01 -20.56 4.62
C TYR A 10 7.09 -20.48 6.14
N LYS A 11 7.66 -21.51 6.80
CA LYS A 11 7.77 -21.59 8.27
C LYS A 11 9.21 -21.86 8.70
N GLY A 12 9.53 -21.40 9.92
CA GLY A 12 10.81 -21.68 10.56
C GLY A 12 12.01 -21.15 9.77
N LYS A 13 13.14 -21.87 9.81
CA LYS A 13 14.41 -21.48 9.18
C LYS A 13 14.31 -21.19 7.67
N GLU A 14 13.40 -21.86 6.97
CA GLU A 14 13.20 -21.60 5.55
C GLU A 14 12.62 -20.20 5.32
N SER A 15 11.62 -19.82 6.12
CA SER A 15 11.04 -18.47 6.11
C SER A 15 12.09 -17.41 6.39
N ASP A 16 12.91 -17.61 7.45
CA ASP A 16 13.98 -16.67 7.83
C ASP A 16 15.02 -16.48 6.72
N ASN A 17 15.44 -17.57 6.08
CA ASN A 17 16.39 -17.52 4.98
C ASN A 17 15.81 -16.79 3.74
N LYS A 18 14.56 -17.05 3.38
CA LYS A 18 13.91 -16.37 2.26
C LYS A 18 13.74 -14.88 2.53
N LEU A 19 13.32 -14.52 3.75
CA LEU A 19 13.19 -13.14 4.17
C LEU A 19 14.52 -12.39 4.11
N LYS A 20 15.59 -13.00 4.65
CA LYS A 20 16.94 -12.44 4.61
C LYS A 20 17.39 -12.21 3.16
N ASN A 21 17.25 -13.22 2.30
CA ASN A 21 17.63 -13.12 0.89
C ASN A 21 16.85 -12.00 0.16
N LEU A 22 15.56 -11.85 0.45
CA LEU A 22 14.73 -10.78 -0.10
C LEU A 22 15.25 -9.40 0.36
N PHE A 23 15.52 -9.23 1.65
CA PHE A 23 16.02 -7.97 2.19
C PHE A 23 17.42 -7.63 1.68
N ASP A 24 18.30 -8.61 1.52
CA ASP A 24 19.61 -8.41 0.90
C ASP A 24 19.48 -7.97 -0.58
N LYS A 25 18.51 -8.52 -1.31
CA LYS A 25 18.19 -8.08 -2.68
C LYS A 25 17.68 -6.63 -2.72
N ILE A 26 16.80 -6.25 -1.79
CA ILE A 26 16.30 -4.87 -1.66
C ILE A 26 17.46 -3.91 -1.37
N LYS A 27 18.31 -4.21 -0.40
CA LYS A 27 19.50 -3.40 -0.09
C LYS A 27 20.43 -3.20 -1.29
N LYS A 28 20.73 -4.28 -2.02
CA LYS A 28 21.59 -4.22 -3.21
C LYS A 28 21.00 -3.33 -4.32
N SER A 29 19.68 -3.16 -4.35
CA SER A 29 19.01 -2.31 -5.34
C SER A 29 19.08 -0.82 -5.06
N ARG A 30 19.44 -0.42 -3.84
CA ARG A 30 19.45 0.97 -3.36
C ARG A 30 20.32 1.89 -4.20
N LYS A 31 21.47 1.41 -4.72
CA LYS A 31 22.46 2.24 -5.42
C LYS A 31 22.82 3.47 -4.56
N ASN A 32 22.62 4.69 -5.10
CA ASN A 32 22.92 5.96 -4.43
C ASN A 32 21.67 6.61 -3.79
N ASN A 33 20.58 5.86 -3.61
CA ASN A 33 19.35 6.41 -3.02
C ASN A 33 19.46 6.49 -1.50
N LYS A 34 18.77 7.45 -0.88
CA LYS A 34 18.63 7.56 0.57
C LYS A 34 17.88 6.36 1.16
N TYR A 35 16.89 5.85 0.44
CA TYR A 35 16.00 4.77 0.91
C TYR A 35 16.16 3.50 0.09
N ASP A 36 16.00 2.35 0.75
CA ASP A 36 16.02 1.02 0.12
C ASP A 36 14.67 0.64 -0.47
N CYS A 37 13.60 1.02 0.21
CA CYS A 37 12.22 0.69 -0.15
C CYS A 37 11.22 1.71 0.39
N ILE A 38 9.99 1.63 -0.09
CA ILE A 38 8.80 2.28 0.49
C ILE A 38 8.08 1.27 1.38
N ILE A 39 7.51 1.72 2.49
CA ILE A 39 6.54 0.97 3.29
C ILE A 39 5.28 1.80 3.50
N GLY A 40 4.11 1.22 3.20
CA GLY A 40 2.82 1.78 3.60
C GLY A 40 2.60 1.57 5.10
N VAL A 41 2.22 2.62 5.83
CA VAL A 41 1.95 2.56 7.27
C VAL A 41 0.54 3.03 7.58
N SER A 42 -0.21 2.20 8.33
CA SER A 42 -1.60 2.45 8.72
C SER A 42 -1.79 2.66 10.23
N GLY A 43 -0.71 2.54 11.02
CA GLY A 43 -0.79 2.55 12.49
C GLY A 43 -1.30 1.23 13.09
N GLY A 44 -1.63 0.24 12.28
CA GLY A 44 -1.97 -1.11 12.69
C GLY A 44 -0.72 -1.96 12.99
N VAL A 45 -0.96 -3.12 13.64
CA VAL A 45 0.12 -4.02 14.10
C VAL A 45 0.95 -4.58 12.95
N ASP A 46 0.33 -4.98 11.84
CA ASP A 46 1.01 -5.65 10.73
C ASP A 46 2.00 -4.70 10.03
N SER A 47 1.57 -3.49 9.66
CA SER A 47 2.45 -2.48 9.06
C SER A 47 3.57 -2.03 10.00
N SER A 48 3.28 -1.92 11.30
CA SER A 48 4.27 -1.59 12.33
C SER A 48 5.31 -2.70 12.50
N TYR A 49 4.89 -3.96 12.46
CA TYR A 49 5.79 -5.10 12.54
C TYR A 49 6.71 -5.20 11.32
N VAL A 50 6.19 -4.96 10.12
CA VAL A 50 7.01 -4.92 8.91
C VAL A 50 8.03 -3.78 8.97
N ALA A 51 7.64 -2.58 9.45
CA ALA A 51 8.57 -1.47 9.66
C ALA A 51 9.71 -1.85 10.63
N TYR A 52 9.37 -2.52 11.73
CA TYR A 52 10.35 -3.06 12.68
C TYR A 52 11.29 -4.08 12.01
N LEU A 53 10.78 -5.03 11.24
CA LEU A 53 11.59 -6.01 10.53
C LEU A 53 12.56 -5.36 9.54
N LEU A 54 12.10 -4.41 8.74
CA LEU A 54 12.96 -3.68 7.82
C LEU A 54 14.16 -3.04 8.54
N LYS A 55 13.92 -2.36 9.65
CA LYS A 55 15.00 -1.77 10.47
C LYS A 55 15.88 -2.82 11.13
N LYS A 56 15.30 -3.87 11.70
CA LYS A 56 16.02 -4.99 12.31
C LYS A 56 17.02 -5.63 11.34
N TYR A 57 16.65 -5.76 10.08
CA TYR A 57 17.52 -6.27 9.03
C TYR A 57 18.41 -5.18 8.39
N GLY A 58 18.38 -3.96 8.92
CA GLY A 58 19.27 -2.86 8.53
C GLY A 58 18.92 -2.23 7.19
N LEU A 59 17.63 -2.20 6.80
CA LEU A 59 17.14 -1.42 5.69
C LEU A 59 16.82 0.02 6.14
N SER A 60 16.79 0.92 5.16
CA SER A 60 16.39 2.33 5.32
C SER A 60 15.10 2.57 4.55
N PRO A 61 13.92 2.22 5.10
CA PRO A 61 12.64 2.46 4.43
C PRO A 61 12.24 3.94 4.50
N LEU A 62 11.45 4.40 3.51
CA LEU A 62 10.62 5.60 3.62
C LEU A 62 9.19 5.17 3.96
N ALA A 63 8.66 5.58 5.09
CA ALA A 63 7.28 5.32 5.47
C ALA A 63 6.34 6.30 4.77
N VAL A 64 5.26 5.78 4.22
CA VAL A 64 4.24 6.58 3.52
C VAL A 64 2.87 6.23 4.09
N HIS A 65 2.14 7.25 4.48
CA HIS A 65 0.77 7.15 4.95
C HIS A 65 -0.18 7.85 3.97
N VAL A 66 -1.34 7.27 3.76
CA VAL A 66 -2.42 7.86 2.96
C VAL A 66 -3.57 8.17 3.88
N ASP A 67 -3.75 9.44 4.19
CA ASP A 67 -4.87 9.94 4.99
C ASP A 67 -6.09 10.14 4.08
N ASN A 68 -7.05 9.26 4.24
CA ASN A 68 -8.32 9.26 3.51
C ASN A 68 -9.48 9.88 4.32
N GLY A 69 -9.20 10.45 5.49
CA GLY A 69 -10.18 11.06 6.38
C GLY A 69 -10.87 10.09 7.36
N TRP A 70 -10.51 8.80 7.34
CA TRP A 70 -11.07 7.78 8.26
C TRP A 70 -10.11 7.37 9.38
N ASP A 71 -8.94 7.99 9.46
CA ASP A 71 -7.94 7.63 10.45
C ASP A 71 -8.39 7.96 11.87
N SER A 72 -8.25 6.99 12.77
CA SER A 72 -8.42 7.28 14.20
C SER A 72 -7.22 8.06 14.75
N LYS A 73 -7.45 8.83 15.82
CA LYS A 73 -6.37 9.55 16.50
C LYS A 73 -5.27 8.61 16.98
N GLU A 74 -5.65 7.41 17.41
CA GLU A 74 -4.75 6.36 17.87
C GLU A 74 -3.88 5.84 16.72
N ALA A 75 -4.45 5.61 15.54
CA ALA A 75 -3.70 5.18 14.35
C ALA A 75 -2.65 6.22 13.97
N VAL A 76 -3.01 7.49 13.90
CA VAL A 76 -2.08 8.59 13.60
C VAL A 76 -0.97 8.70 14.65
N ALA A 77 -1.32 8.57 15.95
CA ALA A 77 -0.34 8.58 17.03
C ALA A 77 0.62 7.38 16.93
N ASN A 78 0.11 6.19 16.61
CA ASN A 78 0.91 4.97 16.41
C ASN A 78 1.91 5.13 15.27
N ILE A 79 1.48 5.68 14.12
CA ILE A 79 2.37 5.94 12.98
C ILE A 79 3.55 6.83 13.41
N LYS A 80 3.25 7.96 14.06
CA LYS A 80 4.29 8.87 14.55
C LYS A 80 5.24 8.20 15.54
N ASN A 81 4.69 7.46 16.50
CA ASN A 81 5.46 6.77 17.51
C ASN A 81 6.41 5.72 16.91
N ILE A 82 5.91 4.87 16.00
CA ILE A 82 6.73 3.82 15.39
C ILE A 82 7.82 4.42 14.49
N CYS A 83 7.49 5.42 13.67
CA CYS A 83 8.47 6.08 12.82
C CYS A 83 9.55 6.77 13.64
N THR A 84 9.18 7.48 14.72
CA THR A 84 10.14 8.13 15.62
C THR A 84 11.04 7.10 16.33
N LYS A 85 10.46 6.04 16.92
CA LYS A 85 11.22 5.01 17.66
C LYS A 85 12.16 4.21 16.77
N LEU A 86 11.79 4.00 15.51
CA LEU A 86 12.60 3.26 14.55
C LEU A 86 13.49 4.17 13.68
N GLU A 87 13.46 5.49 13.90
CA GLU A 87 14.18 6.47 13.07
C GLU A 87 13.92 6.25 11.58
N ILE A 88 12.62 6.22 11.21
CA ILE A 88 12.15 6.07 9.83
C ILE A 88 11.60 7.43 9.38
N ASP A 89 12.08 7.92 8.24
CA ASP A 89 11.51 9.09 7.59
C ASP A 89 10.08 8.80 7.14
N TYR A 90 9.19 9.78 7.27
CA TYR A 90 7.76 9.63 7.10
C TYR A 90 7.17 10.73 6.23
N GLU A 91 6.34 10.35 5.27
CA GLU A 91 5.52 11.26 4.44
C GLU A 91 4.04 10.89 4.62
N SER A 92 3.16 11.90 4.78
CA SER A 92 1.71 11.74 4.78
C SER A 92 1.11 12.40 3.54
N HIS A 93 0.22 11.68 2.87
CA HIS A 93 -0.53 12.14 1.71
C HIS A 93 -2.01 12.22 2.05
N VAL A 94 -2.53 13.44 2.17
CA VAL A 94 -3.93 13.69 2.48
C VAL A 94 -4.72 13.72 1.17
N LEU A 95 -5.79 12.91 1.09
CA LEU A 95 -6.71 12.92 -0.04
C LEU A 95 -7.68 14.10 0.04
N ASP A 96 -8.13 14.63 -1.10
CA ASP A 96 -9.24 15.58 -1.11
C ASP A 96 -10.51 14.88 -0.61
N TRP A 97 -11.01 15.33 0.53
CA TRP A 97 -12.16 14.71 1.19
C TRP A 97 -13.43 14.76 0.35
N ASN A 98 -13.66 15.84 -0.42
CA ASN A 98 -14.86 15.95 -1.23
C ASN A 98 -14.85 14.94 -2.37
N GLU A 99 -13.69 14.78 -3.04
CA GLU A 99 -13.54 13.76 -4.08
C GLU A 99 -13.65 12.35 -3.48
N PHE A 100 -12.91 12.07 -2.41
CA PHE A 100 -12.86 10.74 -1.80
C PHE A 100 -14.21 10.29 -1.28
N LYS A 101 -14.92 11.17 -0.55
CA LYS A 101 -16.27 10.92 -0.04
C LYS A 101 -17.26 10.58 -1.16
N ASP A 102 -17.25 11.35 -2.26
CA ASP A 102 -18.16 11.11 -3.39
C ASP A 102 -17.84 9.80 -4.12
N ILE A 103 -16.55 9.48 -4.27
CA ILE A 103 -16.11 8.19 -4.82
C ILE A 103 -16.60 7.04 -3.93
N GLN A 104 -16.44 7.13 -2.62
CA GLN A 104 -16.84 6.09 -1.68
C GLN A 104 -18.37 5.92 -1.65
N LEU A 105 -19.13 7.02 -1.67
CA LEU A 105 -20.59 6.98 -1.83
C LEU A 105 -21.01 6.32 -3.16
N SER A 106 -20.24 6.53 -4.22
CA SER A 106 -20.52 5.89 -5.52
C SER A 106 -20.38 4.37 -5.45
N ILE A 107 -19.35 3.88 -4.75
CA ILE A 107 -19.18 2.45 -4.49
C ILE A 107 -20.36 1.89 -3.70
N LEU A 108 -20.75 2.54 -2.60
CA LEU A 108 -21.90 2.11 -1.78
C LEU A 108 -23.19 2.06 -2.60
N ARG A 109 -23.45 3.06 -3.44
CA ARG A 109 -24.64 3.11 -4.33
C ARG A 109 -24.62 2.04 -5.42
N SER A 110 -23.44 1.56 -5.81
CA SER A 110 -23.32 0.50 -6.81
C SER A 110 -23.59 -0.90 -6.26
N SER A 111 -23.75 -1.04 -4.95
CA SER A 111 -23.96 -2.31 -4.25
C SER A 111 -22.84 -3.35 -4.48
N ILE A 112 -21.64 -2.89 -4.76
CA ILE A 112 -20.45 -3.77 -4.82
C ILE A 112 -20.10 -4.19 -3.38
N PRO A 113 -19.77 -5.48 -3.14
CA PRO A 113 -19.52 -5.99 -1.79
C PRO A 113 -18.26 -5.44 -1.14
N GLU A 114 -17.30 -4.93 -1.93
CA GLU A 114 -16.01 -4.43 -1.43
C GLU A 114 -15.99 -2.89 -1.38
N VAL A 115 -16.09 -2.35 -0.18
CA VAL A 115 -16.17 -0.89 0.05
C VAL A 115 -14.79 -0.22 0.10
N GLU A 116 -13.70 -0.99 0.26
CA GLU A 116 -12.33 -0.49 0.38
C GLU A 116 -11.66 -0.22 -0.97
N ILE A 117 -12.30 -0.56 -2.08
CA ILE A 117 -11.74 -0.33 -3.44
C ILE A 117 -11.15 1.08 -3.62
N PRO A 118 -11.81 2.19 -3.21
CA PRO A 118 -11.22 3.52 -3.34
C PRO A 118 -9.94 3.71 -2.53
N THR A 119 -9.92 3.21 -1.30
CA THR A 119 -8.76 3.28 -0.40
C THR A 119 -7.57 2.54 -0.99
N ASP A 120 -7.77 1.32 -1.46
CA ASP A 120 -6.70 0.48 -2.03
C ASP A 120 -6.12 1.07 -3.31
N ILE A 121 -6.99 1.62 -4.18
CA ILE A 121 -6.54 2.31 -5.40
C ILE A 121 -5.73 3.56 -5.03
N ALA A 122 -6.17 4.34 -4.04
CA ALA A 122 -5.45 5.53 -3.60
C ALA A 122 -4.09 5.18 -2.99
N ILE A 123 -4.04 4.19 -2.10
CA ILE A 123 -2.79 3.69 -1.49
C ILE A 123 -1.83 3.24 -2.59
N THR A 124 -2.30 2.40 -3.51
CA THR A 124 -1.49 1.91 -4.63
C THR A 124 -0.95 3.07 -5.46
N GLY A 125 -1.77 4.03 -5.83
CA GLY A 125 -1.37 5.19 -6.61
C GLY A 125 -0.34 6.07 -5.90
N VAL A 126 -0.55 6.38 -4.61
CA VAL A 126 0.36 7.20 -3.80
C VAL A 126 1.71 6.49 -3.62
N LEU A 127 1.72 5.23 -3.16
CA LEU A 127 2.96 4.48 -2.92
C LEU A 127 3.82 4.40 -4.18
N HIS A 128 3.21 4.14 -5.33
CA HIS A 128 3.93 4.06 -6.59
C HIS A 128 4.44 5.43 -7.07
N ARG A 129 3.70 6.52 -6.86
CA ARG A 129 4.17 7.88 -7.16
C ARG A 129 5.36 8.27 -6.29
N VAL A 130 5.29 8.01 -4.99
CA VAL A 130 6.41 8.29 -4.07
C VAL A 130 7.63 7.45 -4.44
N ALA A 131 7.45 6.17 -4.75
CA ALA A 131 8.52 5.29 -5.20
C ALA A 131 9.17 5.80 -6.50
N SER A 132 8.35 6.21 -7.47
CA SER A 132 8.82 6.79 -8.74
C SER A 132 9.60 8.07 -8.52
N LYS A 133 9.05 9.02 -7.72
CA LYS A 133 9.68 10.31 -7.39
C LYS A 133 11.05 10.13 -6.74
N ASN A 134 11.17 9.17 -5.84
CA ASN A 134 12.40 8.89 -5.10
C ASN A 134 13.30 7.84 -5.79
N ASN A 135 12.96 7.40 -7.00
CA ASN A 135 13.72 6.38 -7.74
C ASN A 135 13.89 5.05 -6.98
N ILE A 136 12.90 4.67 -6.17
CA ILE A 136 12.88 3.46 -5.36
C ILE A 136 12.20 2.34 -6.15
N LYS A 137 12.82 1.14 -6.15
CA LYS A 137 12.31 -0.01 -6.90
C LYS A 137 11.27 -0.84 -6.13
N TYR A 138 11.41 -0.92 -4.80
CA TYR A 138 10.64 -1.84 -3.97
C TYR A 138 9.63 -1.10 -3.10
N ILE A 139 8.41 -1.60 -3.10
CA ILE A 139 7.34 -1.25 -2.17
C ILE A 139 7.07 -2.50 -1.34
N VAL A 140 7.13 -2.37 -0.02
CA VAL A 140 6.89 -3.46 0.94
C VAL A 140 5.55 -3.21 1.61
N GLY A 141 4.68 -4.19 1.58
CA GLY A 141 3.36 -4.15 2.21
C GLY A 141 3.29 -5.00 3.47
N GLY A 142 2.33 -4.68 4.35
CA GLY A 142 2.03 -5.42 5.58
C GLY A 142 0.88 -6.42 5.43
N GLY A 143 0.55 -6.87 4.21
CA GLY A 143 -0.54 -7.83 3.98
C GLY A 143 -0.35 -9.11 4.77
N ASN A 144 -1.43 -9.58 5.40
CA ASN A 144 -1.44 -10.76 6.25
C ASN A 144 -2.28 -11.88 5.62
N ASN A 145 -1.60 -12.89 5.09
CA ASN A 145 -2.25 -14.00 4.39
C ASN A 145 -3.22 -14.80 5.28
N ALA A 146 -3.03 -14.78 6.60
CA ALA A 146 -3.88 -15.52 7.52
C ALA A 146 -5.23 -14.85 7.78
N THR A 147 -5.30 -13.53 7.67
CA THR A 147 -6.50 -12.74 7.94
C THR A 147 -7.12 -12.13 6.68
N GLU A 148 -6.32 -11.85 5.66
CA GLU A 148 -6.74 -11.16 4.44
C GLU A 148 -6.87 -12.08 3.22
N GLY A 149 -6.24 -13.27 3.24
CA GLY A 149 -6.26 -14.23 2.13
C GLY A 149 -7.52 -15.11 2.05
N ILE A 150 -8.65 -14.66 2.59
CA ILE A 150 -9.90 -15.45 2.69
C ILE A 150 -10.99 -15.03 1.71
N LEU A 151 -10.76 -14.00 0.91
CA LEU A 151 -11.74 -13.51 -0.07
C LEU A 151 -11.97 -14.52 -1.20
N PRO A 152 -13.22 -14.68 -1.68
CA PRO A 152 -13.49 -15.44 -2.89
C PRO A 152 -12.75 -14.85 -4.11
N GLU A 153 -12.23 -15.70 -4.98
CA GLU A 153 -11.52 -15.24 -6.19
C GLU A 153 -12.36 -14.29 -7.07
N SER A 154 -13.67 -14.47 -7.09
CA SER A 154 -14.59 -13.61 -7.83
C SER A 154 -14.70 -12.17 -7.28
N TRP A 155 -14.18 -11.91 -6.09
CA TRP A 155 -14.17 -10.59 -5.46
C TRP A 155 -12.83 -9.87 -5.62
N PHE A 156 -11.82 -10.54 -6.18
CA PHE A 156 -10.53 -9.90 -6.43
C PHE A 156 -10.64 -8.83 -7.50
N TYR A 157 -9.95 -7.74 -7.28
CA TYR A 157 -9.77 -6.65 -8.23
C TYR A 157 -8.29 -6.20 -8.23
N ASP A 158 -7.86 -5.61 -9.34
CA ASP A 158 -6.53 -5.02 -9.41
C ASP A 158 -6.59 -3.55 -8.96
N PRO A 159 -5.95 -3.17 -7.84
CA PRO A 159 -5.93 -1.78 -7.37
C PRO A 159 -5.18 -0.83 -8.30
N LYS A 160 -4.53 -1.33 -9.36
CA LYS A 160 -3.99 -0.52 -10.46
C LYS A 160 -5.03 -0.23 -11.54
N ASP A 161 -6.13 -0.97 -11.60
CA ASP A 161 -7.19 -0.74 -12.57
C ASP A 161 -8.10 0.41 -12.15
N SER A 162 -7.86 1.58 -12.73
CA SER A 162 -8.71 2.74 -12.52
C SER A 162 -10.05 2.69 -13.28
N LYS A 163 -10.25 1.76 -14.22
CA LYS A 163 -11.44 1.72 -15.09
C LYS A 163 -12.70 1.38 -14.31
N LEU A 164 -12.61 0.37 -13.43
CA LEU A 164 -13.73 -0.04 -12.58
C LEU A 164 -14.23 1.16 -11.78
N LEU A 165 -13.36 1.80 -10.99
CA LEU A 165 -13.74 2.92 -10.14
C LEU A 165 -14.28 4.10 -10.95
N LYS A 166 -13.64 4.47 -12.05
CA LYS A 166 -14.09 5.55 -12.93
C LYS A 166 -15.46 5.27 -13.56
N SER A 167 -15.75 4.03 -13.96
CA SER A 167 -17.05 3.67 -14.54
C SER A 167 -18.18 3.69 -13.52
N ILE A 168 -17.90 3.24 -12.29
CA ILE A 168 -18.87 3.33 -11.18
C ILE A 168 -19.13 4.80 -10.84
N HIS A 169 -18.06 5.58 -10.65
CA HIS A 169 -18.16 6.99 -10.30
C HIS A 169 -18.90 7.79 -11.39
N LYS A 170 -18.66 7.51 -12.67
CA LYS A 170 -19.39 8.13 -13.79
C LYS A 170 -20.89 7.91 -13.68
N LYS A 171 -21.35 6.77 -13.13
CA LYS A 171 -22.77 6.41 -13.01
C LYS A 171 -23.40 6.94 -11.72
N PHE A 172 -22.68 6.98 -10.63
CA PHE A 172 -23.22 7.20 -9.29
C PHE A 172 -22.62 8.40 -8.56
N GLY A 173 -21.53 8.98 -9.07
CA GLY A 173 -20.86 10.14 -8.51
C GLY A 173 -21.45 11.47 -8.98
N SER A 174 -21.13 12.52 -8.26
CA SER A 174 -21.59 13.90 -8.51
C SER A 174 -20.46 14.92 -8.54
N VAL A 175 -19.30 14.59 -7.98
CA VAL A 175 -18.13 15.47 -7.91
C VAL A 175 -17.11 15.09 -8.99
N SER A 176 -16.50 16.05 -9.66
CA SER A 176 -15.43 15.77 -10.62
C SER A 176 -14.17 15.30 -9.92
N ILE A 177 -13.63 14.16 -10.35
CA ILE A 177 -12.33 13.65 -9.87
C ILE A 177 -11.20 14.42 -10.54
N LYS A 178 -10.38 15.14 -9.76
CA LYS A 178 -9.25 15.97 -10.24
C LYS A 178 -7.92 15.54 -9.65
N SER A 179 -7.89 15.23 -8.36
CA SER A 179 -6.68 14.99 -7.58
C SER A 179 -6.49 13.55 -7.12
N PHE A 180 -7.51 12.71 -7.23
CA PHE A 180 -7.47 11.33 -6.75
C PHE A 180 -6.30 10.54 -7.38
N PRO A 181 -5.46 9.88 -6.55
CA PRO A 181 -4.17 9.34 -6.98
C PRO A 181 -4.29 7.97 -7.66
N PHE A 182 -4.87 7.91 -8.85
CA PHE A 182 -4.85 6.67 -9.64
C PHE A 182 -3.43 6.24 -10.01
N PHE A 183 -3.23 4.92 -10.17
CA PHE A 183 -2.08 4.40 -10.89
C PHE A 183 -2.25 4.72 -12.39
N ASP A 184 -1.42 5.61 -12.91
CA ASP A 184 -1.55 6.12 -14.27
C ASP A 184 -0.49 5.53 -15.23
N TYR A 185 -0.67 5.79 -16.53
CA TYR A 185 0.24 5.29 -17.57
C TYR A 185 1.71 5.75 -17.41
N LYS A 186 1.95 6.90 -16.76
CA LYS A 186 3.32 7.39 -16.51
C LYS A 186 4.02 6.50 -15.50
N LEU A 187 3.31 6.07 -14.47
CA LEU A 187 3.80 5.09 -13.51
C LEU A 187 4.03 3.73 -14.16
N GLU A 188 3.12 3.30 -15.03
CA GLU A 188 3.26 2.05 -15.77
C GLU A 188 4.53 2.05 -16.63
N ILE A 189 4.78 3.11 -17.40
CA ILE A 189 5.99 3.28 -18.22
C ILE A 189 7.23 3.28 -17.32
N PHE A 190 7.22 4.06 -16.23
CA PHE A 190 8.34 4.10 -15.29
C PHE A 190 8.74 2.71 -14.80
N TYR A 191 7.77 1.88 -14.40
CA TYR A 191 8.04 0.53 -13.92
C TYR A 191 8.43 -0.44 -15.02
N LYS A 192 7.91 -0.30 -16.24
CA LYS A 192 8.35 -1.10 -17.40
C LYS A 192 9.81 -0.82 -17.79
N LEU A 193 10.26 0.41 -17.66
CA LEU A 193 11.66 0.78 -17.97
C LEU A 193 12.66 0.39 -16.88
N LYS A 194 12.18 0.12 -15.65
CA LYS A 194 13.03 -0.23 -14.50
C LYS A 194 13.14 -1.72 -14.18
N ASN A 195 12.29 -2.54 -14.78
CA ASN A 195 12.34 -3.99 -14.67
C ASN A 195 13.09 -4.60 -15.82
#